data_c26668bd4d5c31fde6ebf1bcacf516ad
#
_entry.id   c26668bd4d5c31fde6ebf1bcacf516ad
#
_cell.length_a   1.000
_cell.length_b   1.000
_cell.length_c   1.000
_cell.angle_alpha   90.00
_cell.angle_beta   90.00
_cell.angle_gamma   90.00
#
_symmetry.space_group_name_H-M   'P 1'
#
loop_
_entity.id
_entity.type
_entity.pdbx_description
1 polymer ?
#
loop_
_entity_poly.entity_id
_entity_poly.type
_entity_poly.pdbx_seq_one_letter_code
_entity_poly.pdbx_strand_id
1 'polypeptide(L)'
;EGETCMERMIMPDDFHRFTLWLQEEERSPGTIENYLRHIRAFYIWMGKEEVTKERTVIWKEHLICQGYCPATINAMIVSLNRFLGFLGWQDCKVKTLRIQRKMFREDRRELSRLEYERLIETARDLGRERLVLLMETICSTGIRVSEIKYITVEALRAGKAEITLKGCF
;
A
#
# COMPACT_ATOMS: atom_id res chain seq x y z
N GLU A 1 37.66 -11.72 22.36
CA GLU A 1 37.37 -10.43 21.73
C GLU A 1 35.87 -10.27 21.78
N GLY A 2 35.39 -9.43 22.76
CA GLY A 2 33.97 -9.22 22.98
C GLY A 2 33.42 -8.27 21.89
N GLU A 3 32.60 -8.80 21.00
CA GLU A 3 31.72 -7.96 20.22
C GLU A 3 30.76 -7.25 21.17
N THR A 4 30.95 -5.96 21.34
CA THR A 4 30.02 -5.09 22.06
C THR A 4 28.71 -5.13 21.27
N CYS A 5 27.77 -5.93 21.76
CA CYS A 5 26.40 -5.96 21.22
C CYS A 5 25.81 -4.56 21.45
N MET A 6 25.88 -3.69 20.44
CA MET A 6 25.18 -2.41 20.50
C MET A 6 23.69 -2.70 20.44
N GLU A 7 22.98 -2.36 21.51
CA GLU A 7 21.52 -2.50 21.58
C GLU A 7 20.87 -1.80 20.36
N ARG A 8 20.20 -2.60 19.52
CA ARG A 8 19.56 -2.13 18.29
C ARG A 8 18.15 -1.65 18.59
N MET A 9 18.05 -0.42 19.03
CA MET A 9 16.77 0.21 19.31
C MET A 9 16.38 1.20 18.23
N ILE A 10 15.12 1.15 17.79
CA ILE A 10 14.58 2.12 16.85
C ILE A 10 14.28 3.41 17.62
N MET A 11 14.87 4.51 17.19
CA MET A 11 14.67 5.82 17.78
C MET A 11 13.65 6.63 16.94
N PRO A 12 12.90 7.55 17.54
CA PRO A 12 11.99 8.44 16.78
C PRO A 12 12.69 9.21 15.65
N ASP A 13 13.96 9.58 15.83
CA ASP A 13 14.75 10.26 14.81
C ASP A 13 15.02 9.39 13.57
N ASP A 14 15.08 8.08 13.71
CA ASP A 14 15.30 7.16 12.59
C ASP A 14 14.18 7.23 11.55
N PHE A 15 12.95 7.53 11.97
CA PHE A 15 11.83 7.73 11.04
C PHE A 15 12.03 8.97 10.20
N HIS A 16 12.52 10.05 10.80
CA HIS A 16 12.81 11.29 10.08
C HIS A 16 13.95 11.10 9.08
N ARG A 17 15.07 10.53 9.52
CA ARG A 17 16.23 10.20 8.68
C ARG A 17 15.85 9.28 7.52
N PHE A 18 15.05 8.26 7.78
CA PHE A 18 14.56 7.35 6.75
C PHE A 18 13.63 8.04 5.75
N THR A 19 12.80 8.98 6.21
CA THR A 19 11.95 9.79 5.33
C THR A 19 12.79 10.62 4.36
N LEU A 20 13.81 11.32 4.86
CA LEU A 20 14.72 12.11 4.03
C LEU A 20 15.45 11.21 3.01
N TRP A 21 15.96 10.08 3.46
CA TRP A 21 16.62 9.12 2.58
C TRP A 21 15.70 8.59 1.47
N LEU A 22 14.42 8.30 1.76
CA LEU A 22 13.43 7.90 0.75
C LEU A 22 13.11 9.03 -0.24
N GLN A 23 13.17 10.30 0.20
CA GLN A 23 13.01 11.47 -0.68
C GLN A 23 14.21 11.63 -1.62
N GLU A 24 15.43 11.44 -1.11
CA GLU A 24 16.67 11.40 -1.94
C GLU A 24 16.64 10.26 -2.96
N GLU A 25 16.00 9.13 -2.62
CA GLU A 25 15.73 8.00 -3.53
C GLU A 25 14.57 8.29 -4.50
N GLU A 26 14.07 9.52 -4.57
CA GLU A 26 12.98 9.97 -5.46
C GLU A 26 11.68 9.16 -5.30
N ARG A 27 11.41 8.61 -4.10
CA ARG A 27 10.17 7.87 -3.84
C ARG A 27 8.97 8.81 -3.79
N SER A 28 7.84 8.37 -4.37
CA SER A 28 6.60 9.15 -4.33
C SER A 28 6.10 9.34 -2.88
N PRO A 29 5.43 10.46 -2.56
CA PRO A 29 4.90 10.71 -1.21
C PRO A 29 4.01 9.58 -0.69
N GLY A 30 3.17 8.99 -1.54
CA GLY A 30 2.31 7.86 -1.16
C GLY A 30 3.10 6.58 -0.83
N THR A 31 4.23 6.36 -1.50
CA THR A 31 5.14 5.25 -1.18
C THR A 31 5.81 5.47 0.17
N ILE A 32 6.29 6.69 0.44
CA ILE A 32 6.91 7.05 1.72
C ILE A 32 5.91 6.86 2.86
N GLU A 33 4.69 7.38 2.72
CA GLU A 33 3.64 7.24 3.72
C GLU A 33 3.31 5.76 4.02
N ASN A 34 3.22 4.92 2.99
CA ASN A 34 3.00 3.49 3.15
C ASN A 34 4.15 2.80 3.91
N TYR A 35 5.40 3.12 3.59
CA TYR A 35 6.55 2.60 4.32
C TYR A 35 6.50 3.00 5.79
N LEU A 36 6.30 4.27 6.07
CA LEU A 36 6.24 4.78 7.45
C LEU A 36 5.09 4.16 8.24
N ARG A 37 3.92 3.96 7.63
CA ARG A 37 2.77 3.30 8.26
C ARG A 37 3.11 1.87 8.68
N HIS A 38 3.75 1.10 7.79
CA HIS A 38 4.13 -0.28 8.08
C HIS A 38 5.21 -0.37 9.17
N ILE A 39 6.20 0.52 9.12
CA ILE A 39 7.31 0.53 10.10
C ILE A 39 6.80 0.98 11.47
N ARG A 40 5.89 1.98 11.53
CA ARG A 40 5.24 2.39 12.78
C ARG A 40 4.44 1.26 13.41
N ALA A 41 3.73 0.45 12.62
CA ALA A 41 3.03 -0.73 13.12
C ALA A 41 4.00 -1.73 13.77
N PHE A 42 5.15 -1.98 13.15
CA PHE A 42 6.21 -2.80 13.75
C PHE A 42 6.76 -2.17 15.03
N TYR A 43 7.08 -0.87 15.02
CA TYR A 43 7.62 -0.15 16.17
C TYR A 43 6.68 -0.19 17.38
N ILE A 44 5.37 0.01 17.15
CA ILE A 44 4.35 -0.06 18.21
C ILE A 44 4.26 -1.47 18.79
N TRP A 45 4.33 -2.50 17.94
CA TRP A 45 4.30 -3.89 18.36
C TRP A 45 5.56 -4.28 19.14
N MET A 46 6.73 -3.82 18.72
CA MET A 46 8.02 -4.04 19.38
C MET A 46 8.08 -3.42 20.78
N GLY A 47 7.45 -2.27 20.98
CA GLY A 47 7.59 -1.49 22.20
C GLY A 47 9.00 -0.93 22.36
N LYS A 48 9.59 -1.15 23.55
CA LYS A 48 10.96 -0.69 23.88
C LYS A 48 11.99 -1.83 23.86
N GLU A 49 11.73 -2.86 23.08
CA GLU A 49 12.63 -4.01 23.01
C GLU A 49 13.65 -3.85 21.88
N GLU A 50 14.76 -4.60 22.02
CA GLU A 50 15.82 -4.63 21.02
C GLU A 50 15.35 -5.34 19.74
N VAL A 51 15.75 -4.81 18.58
CA VAL A 51 15.47 -5.42 17.28
C VAL A 51 16.46 -6.55 17.01
N THR A 52 15.98 -7.77 17.07
CA THR A 52 16.74 -8.97 16.72
C THR A 52 16.10 -9.71 15.55
N LYS A 53 16.84 -10.66 14.98
CA LYS A 53 16.33 -11.55 13.94
C LYS A 53 15.09 -12.30 14.40
N GLU A 54 15.12 -12.83 15.61
CA GLU A 54 14.02 -13.58 16.20
C GLU A 54 12.76 -12.72 16.30
N ARG A 55 12.91 -11.48 16.76
CA ARG A 55 11.79 -10.54 16.88
C ARG A 55 11.14 -10.22 15.51
N THR A 56 11.95 -10.02 14.49
CA THR A 56 11.41 -9.78 13.14
C THR A 56 10.70 -11.00 12.55
N VAL A 57 11.14 -12.21 12.89
CA VAL A 57 10.44 -13.46 12.54
C VAL A 57 9.11 -13.56 13.28
N ILE A 58 9.10 -13.33 14.60
CA ILE A 58 7.89 -13.35 15.44
C ILE A 58 6.88 -12.30 14.95
N TRP A 59 7.35 -11.11 14.54
CA TRP A 59 6.48 -10.11 13.90
C TRP A 59 5.76 -10.66 12.67
N LYS A 60 6.47 -11.34 11.79
CA LYS A 60 5.88 -11.97 10.60
C LYS A 60 4.82 -13.02 10.98
N GLU A 61 5.10 -13.85 11.98
CA GLU A 61 4.14 -14.84 12.50
C GLU A 61 2.92 -14.17 13.13
N HIS A 62 3.13 -13.08 13.88
CA HIS A 62 2.05 -12.26 14.42
C HIS A 62 1.13 -11.74 13.30
N LEU A 63 1.67 -11.22 12.20
CA LEU A 63 0.86 -10.75 11.06
C LEU A 63 0.04 -11.88 10.43
N ILE A 64 0.59 -13.09 10.36
CA ILE A 64 -0.13 -14.28 9.88
C ILE A 64 -1.29 -14.63 10.82
N CYS A 65 -1.03 -14.66 12.13
CA CYS A 65 -2.04 -14.93 13.15
C CYS A 65 -3.17 -13.89 13.19
N GLN A 66 -2.86 -12.64 12.87
CA GLN A 66 -3.86 -11.56 12.73
C GLN A 66 -4.73 -11.69 11.47
N GLY A 67 -4.51 -12.68 10.63
CA GLY A 67 -5.30 -12.94 9.44
C GLY A 67 -5.08 -11.98 8.27
N TYR A 68 -3.96 -11.24 8.25
CA TYR A 68 -3.63 -10.41 7.10
C TYR A 68 -3.43 -11.26 5.84
N CYS A 69 -3.85 -10.77 4.68
CA CYS A 69 -3.59 -11.47 3.44
C CYS A 69 -2.08 -11.48 3.11
N PRO A 70 -1.58 -12.56 2.45
CA PRO A 70 -0.15 -12.71 2.16
C PRO A 70 0.48 -11.54 1.41
N ALA A 71 -0.28 -10.86 0.53
CA ALA A 71 0.19 -9.69 -0.19
C ALA A 71 0.45 -8.50 0.76
N THR A 72 -0.43 -8.27 1.74
CA THR A 72 -0.28 -7.23 2.76
C THR A 72 0.90 -7.54 3.67
N ILE A 73 1.04 -8.80 4.14
CA ILE A 73 2.18 -9.24 4.94
C ILE A 73 3.49 -8.97 4.19
N ASN A 74 3.56 -9.35 2.92
CA ASN A 74 4.75 -9.11 2.11
C ASN A 74 5.05 -7.63 1.92
N ALA A 75 4.04 -6.77 1.75
CA ALA A 75 4.23 -5.33 1.67
C ALA A 75 4.82 -4.76 2.98
N MET A 76 4.32 -5.22 4.14
CA MET A 76 4.82 -4.82 5.45
C MET A 76 6.26 -5.30 5.68
N ILE A 77 6.57 -6.55 5.31
CA ILE A 77 7.92 -7.12 5.41
C ILE A 77 8.90 -6.38 4.50
N VAL A 78 8.52 -6.07 3.26
CA VAL A 78 9.38 -5.31 2.34
C VAL A 78 9.69 -3.93 2.91
N SER A 79 8.69 -3.24 3.46
CA SER A 79 8.89 -1.94 4.12
C SER A 79 9.85 -2.05 5.31
N LEU A 80 9.66 -3.04 6.17
CA LEU A 80 10.52 -3.29 7.32
C LEU A 80 11.95 -3.63 6.88
N ASN A 81 12.12 -4.55 5.92
CA ASN A 81 13.44 -4.92 5.40
C ASN A 81 14.20 -3.73 4.77
N ARG A 82 13.47 -2.80 4.13
CA ARG A 82 14.06 -1.58 3.58
C ARG A 82 14.59 -0.68 4.70
N PHE A 83 13.81 -0.53 5.77
CA PHE A 83 14.18 0.25 6.94
C PHE A 83 15.36 -0.36 7.71
N LEU A 84 15.32 -1.67 7.96
CA LEU A 84 16.43 -2.40 8.58
C LEU A 84 17.71 -2.30 7.75
N GLY A 85 17.57 -2.32 6.42
CA GLY A 85 18.70 -2.10 5.51
C GLY A 85 19.28 -0.69 5.60
N PHE A 86 18.45 0.33 5.75
CA PHE A 86 18.85 1.72 5.97
C PHE A 86 19.60 1.88 7.29
N LEU A 87 19.16 1.21 8.36
CA LEU A 87 19.84 1.21 9.66
C LEU A 87 21.12 0.34 9.70
N GLY A 88 21.44 -0.36 8.61
CA GLY A 88 22.58 -1.28 8.55
C GLY A 88 22.34 -2.66 9.16
N TRP A 89 21.14 -2.97 9.62
CA TRP A 89 20.78 -4.23 10.31
C TRP A 89 20.34 -5.32 9.30
N GLN A 90 21.26 -5.69 8.41
CA GLN A 90 20.98 -6.63 7.31
C GLN A 90 20.62 -8.03 7.80
N ASP A 91 21.23 -8.45 8.91
CA ASP A 91 21.02 -9.75 9.55
C ASP A 91 19.60 -9.91 10.13
N CYS A 92 18.94 -8.81 10.51
CA CYS A 92 17.57 -8.82 11.04
C CYS A 92 16.47 -8.95 9.95
N LYS A 93 16.82 -8.86 8.65
CA LYS A 93 15.84 -8.95 7.55
C LYS A 93 15.17 -10.32 7.47
N VAL A 94 13.89 -10.34 7.16
CA VAL A 94 13.07 -11.57 7.02
C VAL A 94 12.68 -11.83 5.57
N LYS A 95 12.54 -13.11 5.23
CA LYS A 95 12.04 -13.53 3.91
C LYS A 95 10.54 -13.29 3.82
N THR A 96 10.09 -12.81 2.67
CA THR A 96 8.67 -12.69 2.32
C THR A 96 8.02 -14.07 2.20
N LEU A 97 6.69 -14.11 2.31
CA LEU A 97 5.90 -15.29 2.05
C LEU A 97 5.90 -15.62 0.55
N ARG A 98 6.01 -16.89 0.22
CA ARG A 98 5.80 -17.36 -1.15
C ARG A 98 4.31 -17.29 -1.46
N ILE A 99 3.94 -16.46 -2.43
CA ILE A 99 2.56 -16.35 -2.90
C ILE A 99 2.45 -17.20 -4.17
N GLN A 100 1.70 -18.29 -4.11
CA GLN A 100 1.27 -18.97 -5.32
C GLN A 100 0.23 -18.08 -6.01
N ARG A 101 0.55 -17.59 -7.21
CA ARG A 101 -0.45 -16.92 -8.05
C ARG A 101 -1.43 -17.97 -8.52
N LYS A 102 -2.67 -17.91 -8.03
CA LYS A 102 -3.76 -18.68 -8.65
C LYS A 102 -3.88 -18.21 -10.10
N MET A 103 -3.73 -19.10 -11.07
CA MET A 103 -3.83 -18.79 -12.50
C MET A 103 -5.25 -18.35 -12.89
N PHE A 104 -6.26 -18.73 -12.12
CA PHE A 104 -7.64 -18.35 -12.35
C PHE A 104 -8.09 -17.43 -11.20
N ARG A 105 -8.63 -16.26 -11.54
CA ARG A 105 -9.33 -15.39 -10.59
C ARG A 105 -10.61 -16.10 -10.13
N GLU A 106 -10.97 -15.93 -8.86
CA GLU A 106 -12.29 -16.34 -8.40
C GLU A 106 -13.31 -15.36 -9.01
N ASP A 107 -14.21 -15.86 -9.85
CA ASP A 107 -15.27 -15.07 -10.51
C ASP A 107 -16.13 -14.26 -9.53
N ARG A 108 -16.17 -14.67 -8.25
CA ARG A 108 -16.91 -14.00 -7.15
C ARG A 108 -16.45 -12.57 -6.84
N ARG A 109 -15.33 -12.12 -7.38
CA ARG A 109 -14.80 -10.75 -7.17
C ARG A 109 -15.01 -9.83 -8.36
N GLU A 110 -15.57 -10.34 -9.42
CA GLU A 110 -15.88 -9.56 -10.62
C GLU A 110 -17.37 -9.24 -10.62
N LEU A 111 -17.69 -7.95 -10.88
CA LEU A 111 -19.06 -7.51 -10.99
C LEU A 111 -19.61 -8.02 -12.32
N SER A 112 -20.66 -8.84 -12.28
CA SER A 112 -21.35 -9.28 -13.48
C SER A 112 -22.13 -8.11 -14.10
N ARG A 113 -22.46 -8.22 -15.39
CA ARG A 113 -23.25 -7.21 -16.08
C ARG A 113 -24.61 -6.98 -15.40
N LEU A 114 -25.27 -8.03 -14.97
CA LEU A 114 -26.55 -7.94 -14.28
C LEU A 114 -26.45 -7.22 -12.93
N GLU A 115 -25.38 -7.48 -12.17
CA GLU A 115 -25.14 -6.78 -10.90
C GLU A 115 -24.85 -5.29 -11.14
N TYR A 116 -24.07 -4.98 -12.19
CA TYR A 116 -23.82 -3.59 -12.58
C TYR A 116 -25.11 -2.85 -12.96
N GLU A 117 -25.93 -3.45 -13.83
CA GLU A 117 -27.21 -2.86 -14.26
C GLU A 117 -28.13 -2.63 -13.05
N ARG A 118 -28.21 -3.59 -12.12
CA ARG A 118 -28.98 -3.46 -10.87
C ARG A 118 -28.45 -2.32 -9.97
N LEU A 119 -27.13 -2.14 -9.88
CA LEU A 119 -26.54 -1.02 -9.14
C LEU A 119 -26.93 0.33 -9.74
N ILE A 120 -26.90 0.45 -11.08
CA ILE A 120 -27.29 1.67 -11.80
C ILE A 120 -28.76 1.98 -11.56
N GLU A 121 -29.66 1.00 -11.73
CA GLU A 121 -31.09 1.16 -11.49
C GLU A 121 -31.37 1.59 -10.05
N THR A 122 -30.82 0.89 -9.07
CA THR A 122 -30.97 1.24 -7.66
C THR A 122 -30.52 2.65 -7.35
N ALA A 123 -29.41 3.09 -7.95
CA ALA A 123 -28.92 4.46 -7.76
C ALA A 123 -29.84 5.51 -8.39
N ARG A 124 -30.47 5.20 -9.53
CA ARG A 124 -31.50 6.06 -10.17
C ARG A 124 -32.76 6.16 -9.31
N ASP A 125 -33.27 5.04 -8.83
CA ASP A 125 -34.46 4.98 -7.97
C ASP A 125 -34.29 5.78 -6.68
N LEU A 126 -33.04 5.81 -6.16
CA LEU A 126 -32.67 6.62 -4.98
C LEU A 126 -32.36 8.09 -5.32
N GLY A 127 -32.57 8.54 -6.57
CA GLY A 127 -32.28 9.91 -7.00
C GLY A 127 -30.81 10.29 -6.96
N ARG A 128 -29.88 9.29 -6.99
CA ARG A 128 -28.43 9.49 -6.89
C ARG A 128 -27.77 9.65 -8.26
N GLU A 129 -28.24 10.58 -9.08
CA GLU A 129 -27.78 10.78 -10.47
C GLU A 129 -26.26 10.95 -10.60
N ARG A 130 -25.62 11.70 -9.68
CA ARG A 130 -24.15 11.87 -9.67
C ARG A 130 -23.42 10.53 -9.50
N LEU A 131 -23.97 9.62 -8.70
CA LEU A 131 -23.38 8.29 -8.52
C LEU A 131 -23.55 7.45 -9.78
N VAL A 132 -24.69 7.53 -10.45
CA VAL A 132 -24.95 6.86 -11.74
C VAL A 132 -23.91 7.30 -12.77
N LEU A 133 -23.79 8.62 -13.00
CA LEU A 133 -22.82 9.17 -13.94
C LEU A 133 -21.37 8.78 -13.62
N LEU A 134 -21.03 8.72 -12.33
CA LEU A 134 -19.72 8.29 -11.89
C LEU A 134 -19.44 6.82 -12.24
N MET A 135 -20.38 5.92 -11.94
CA MET A 135 -20.26 4.49 -12.25
C MET A 135 -20.21 4.26 -13.78
N GLU A 136 -21.07 4.91 -14.55
CA GLU A 136 -21.08 4.84 -16.01
C GLU A 136 -19.75 5.34 -16.60
N THR A 137 -19.21 6.45 -16.09
CA THR A 137 -17.93 7.00 -16.54
C THR A 137 -16.78 6.04 -16.26
N ILE A 138 -16.70 5.49 -15.05
CA ILE A 138 -15.63 4.53 -14.68
C ILE A 138 -15.72 3.27 -15.55
N CYS A 139 -16.90 2.72 -15.71
CA CYS A 139 -17.09 1.47 -16.46
C CYS A 139 -16.87 1.64 -17.97
N SER A 140 -17.22 2.80 -18.55
CA SER A 140 -17.04 3.06 -19.98
C SER A 140 -15.60 3.42 -20.35
N THR A 141 -14.87 4.10 -19.46
CA THR A 141 -13.53 4.61 -19.76
C THR A 141 -12.40 3.77 -19.14
N GLY A 142 -12.70 2.94 -18.14
CA GLY A 142 -11.70 2.22 -17.36
C GLY A 142 -10.80 3.12 -16.49
N ILE A 143 -11.19 4.38 -16.30
CA ILE A 143 -10.43 5.35 -15.49
C ILE A 143 -10.44 4.96 -14.00
N ARG A 144 -9.35 5.19 -13.30
CA ARG A 144 -9.31 4.96 -11.85
C ARG A 144 -10.12 6.01 -11.10
N VAL A 145 -10.73 5.62 -9.98
CA VAL A 145 -11.49 6.56 -9.11
C VAL A 145 -10.66 7.80 -8.74
N SER A 146 -9.37 7.65 -8.48
CA SER A 146 -8.47 8.77 -8.17
C SER A 146 -8.23 9.73 -9.35
N GLU A 147 -8.51 9.30 -10.58
CA GLU A 147 -8.30 10.05 -11.82
C GLU A 147 -9.54 10.80 -12.28
N ILE A 148 -10.70 10.52 -11.71
CA ILE A 148 -11.99 11.19 -12.05
C ILE A 148 -11.90 12.71 -11.93
N LYS A 149 -11.11 13.22 -11.00
CA LYS A 149 -10.87 14.66 -10.82
C LYS A 149 -10.32 15.37 -12.06
N TYR A 150 -9.77 14.63 -13.02
CA TYR A 150 -9.27 15.17 -14.30
C TYR A 150 -10.35 15.22 -15.38
N ILE A 151 -11.53 14.61 -15.15
CA ILE A 151 -12.69 14.74 -16.04
C ILE A 151 -13.43 16.02 -15.67
N THR A 152 -12.95 17.14 -16.20
CA THR A 152 -13.59 18.45 -16.02
C THR A 152 -14.50 18.79 -17.21
N VAL A 153 -15.31 19.83 -17.05
CA VAL A 153 -16.16 20.34 -18.13
C VAL A 153 -15.31 20.75 -19.34
N GLU A 154 -14.14 21.33 -19.09
CA GLU A 154 -13.19 21.75 -20.12
C GLU A 154 -12.61 20.53 -20.86
N ALA A 155 -12.27 19.46 -20.14
CA ALA A 155 -11.79 18.20 -20.72
C ALA A 155 -12.86 17.57 -21.63
N LEU A 156 -14.13 17.58 -21.19
CA LEU A 156 -15.26 17.10 -21.99
C LEU A 156 -15.44 17.92 -23.26
N ARG A 157 -15.36 19.25 -23.16
CA ARG A 157 -15.47 20.15 -24.33
C ARG A 157 -14.31 19.99 -25.30
N ALA A 158 -13.12 19.73 -24.80
CA ALA A 158 -11.91 19.48 -25.59
C ALA A 158 -11.86 18.06 -26.18
N GLY A 159 -12.75 17.15 -25.74
CA GLY A 159 -12.77 15.73 -26.14
C GLY A 159 -11.57 14.93 -25.64
N LYS A 160 -10.80 15.49 -24.70
CA LYS A 160 -9.61 14.84 -24.09
C LYS A 160 -9.43 15.27 -22.65
N ALA A 161 -9.00 14.33 -21.80
CA ALA A 161 -8.55 14.60 -20.45
C ALA A 161 -7.05 14.30 -20.35
N GLU A 162 -6.27 15.28 -19.88
CA GLU A 162 -4.84 15.10 -19.65
C GLU A 162 -4.64 14.68 -18.20
N ILE A 163 -4.15 13.44 -18.01
CA ILE A 163 -3.88 12.89 -16.70
C ILE A 163 -2.39 13.03 -16.44
N THR A 164 -2.02 14.01 -15.61
CA THR A 164 -0.64 14.14 -15.13
C THR A 164 -0.41 13.14 -14.00
N LEU A 165 0.21 12.01 -14.31
CA LEU A 165 0.71 11.08 -13.31
C LEU A 165 1.92 11.71 -12.64
N LYS A 166 1.75 12.29 -11.43
CA LYS A 166 2.88 12.72 -10.62
C LYS A 166 3.71 11.49 -10.25
N GLY A 167 4.84 11.29 -10.91
CA GLY A 167 5.80 10.24 -10.56
C GLY A 167 6.25 9.29 -11.66
N CYS A 168 6.06 9.63 -12.94
CA CYS A 168 6.77 8.99 -14.04
C CYS A 168 7.77 9.99 -14.63
N PHE A 169 8.99 9.96 -14.10
CA PHE A 169 10.22 10.37 -14.75
C PHE A 169 11.12 9.16 -14.79
#